data_4e7b631d8ef54896193090a12fd15f39
#
_entry.id   4e7b631d8ef54896193090a12fd15f39
#
_cell.length_a   1.000
_cell.length_b   1.000
_cell.length_c   1.000
_cell.angle_alpha   90.00
_cell.angle_beta   90.00
_cell.angle_gamma   90.00
#
_symmetry.space_group_name_H-M   'P 1'
#
loop_
_entity.id
_entity.type
_entity.pdbx_description
1 polymer ?
#
loop_
_entity_poly.entity_id
_entity_poly.type
_entity_poly.pdbx_seq_one_letter_code
_entity_poly.pdbx_strand_id
1 'polypeptide(L)'
;MNAPASQPATSVPAAHVTHATMEPADPARWLVRGSPGYRRANLALFAAGFSTFSLLYCVQPLMPLLGHDFGLSPAQTSLVLSATTMLLAFAILFAGLLSESIHRKTLMGVSLVLSSALTLVAAVLPGWHGLLATRAVLGVVLGGVPAVAMAYLAEEVHPQGLGMAMGLYVGGTAFGGMAGRVLTGMVADQAGWRVAMGFTGALCLLAALAFAWLLPPSRRFAPRRGVALADLFDTLAEHLREPGLRALFAMAFLLMGGFVTIYNYASYRLLGAPYALSHSVVGAIFMVYLLGIGASTWFGRLADRHGRGRVLLAGTAAMSAGVLMTLAMPLGLVIGGIALLTFGFFGAHAVASGWVGRRAKRAKGQAAALYLLAYYLGSSIAGTAGGKLYARWGWPGVVALVTAMLACALLTAAWLWRRAPLPPGAAR
;
A
#
# COMPACT_ATOMS: atom_id res chain seq x y z
N MET A 1 -40.74 -25.60 -74.72
CA MET A 1 -39.47 -25.31 -74.01
C MET A 1 -39.79 -24.70 -72.71
N ASN A 2 -39.77 -25.52 -71.64
CA ASN A 2 -40.21 -25.17 -70.33
C ASN A 2 -39.00 -24.69 -69.45
N ALA A 3 -39.10 -23.49 -68.93
CA ALA A 3 -38.15 -23.01 -67.90
C ALA A 3 -38.52 -23.57 -66.52
N PRO A 4 -37.59 -23.96 -65.68
CA PRO A 4 -37.87 -24.48 -64.36
C PRO A 4 -38.16 -23.36 -63.33
N ALA A 5 -39.16 -23.63 -62.48
CA ALA A 5 -39.59 -22.75 -61.41
C ALA A 5 -38.54 -22.61 -60.31
N SER A 6 -38.34 -21.36 -59.88
CA SER A 6 -37.50 -21.00 -58.73
C SER A 6 -38.20 -21.38 -57.39
N GLN A 7 -37.51 -22.15 -56.56
CA GLN A 7 -37.92 -22.45 -55.17
C GLN A 7 -37.74 -21.22 -54.29
N PRO A 8 -38.63 -20.97 -53.32
CA PRO A 8 -38.47 -19.88 -52.37
C PRO A 8 -37.43 -20.23 -51.30
N ALA A 9 -36.55 -19.29 -51.01
CA ALA A 9 -35.53 -19.35 -49.96
C ALA A 9 -36.19 -19.50 -48.56
N THR A 10 -35.82 -20.55 -47.86
CA THR A 10 -36.18 -20.75 -46.44
C THR A 10 -35.52 -19.67 -45.59
N SER A 11 -36.34 -18.82 -44.99
CA SER A 11 -35.94 -17.83 -44.01
C SER A 11 -35.47 -18.51 -42.70
N VAL A 12 -34.17 -18.36 -42.37
CA VAL A 12 -33.62 -18.72 -41.08
C VAL A 12 -34.19 -17.75 -40.01
N PRO A 13 -34.79 -18.25 -38.92
CA PRO A 13 -35.28 -17.34 -37.87
C PRO A 13 -34.11 -16.61 -37.22
N ALA A 14 -34.18 -15.29 -37.23
CA ALA A 14 -33.27 -14.44 -36.49
C ALA A 14 -33.31 -14.80 -35.00
N ALA A 15 -32.21 -15.30 -34.45
CA ALA A 15 -32.05 -15.48 -33.03
C ALA A 15 -32.24 -14.10 -32.35
N HIS A 16 -33.35 -13.96 -31.63
CA HIS A 16 -33.52 -12.82 -30.73
C HIS A 16 -32.42 -12.87 -29.67
N VAL A 17 -31.36 -12.07 -29.88
CA VAL A 17 -30.46 -11.68 -28.83
C VAL A 17 -31.29 -10.83 -27.89
N THR A 18 -31.84 -11.44 -26.85
CA THR A 18 -32.40 -10.74 -25.71
C THR A 18 -31.25 -9.93 -25.09
N HIS A 19 -31.13 -8.65 -25.48
CA HIS A 19 -30.44 -7.66 -24.66
C HIS A 19 -31.13 -7.72 -23.30
N ALA A 20 -30.48 -8.37 -22.33
CA ALA A 20 -30.84 -8.21 -20.93
C ALA A 20 -30.76 -6.70 -20.67
N THR A 21 -31.92 -6.04 -20.65
CA THR A 21 -32.05 -4.68 -20.18
C THR A 21 -31.53 -4.70 -18.76
N MET A 22 -30.34 -4.12 -18.54
CA MET A 22 -29.87 -3.83 -17.18
C MET A 22 -30.96 -2.95 -16.56
N GLU A 23 -31.74 -3.56 -15.66
CA GLU A 23 -32.65 -2.78 -14.80
C GLU A 23 -31.88 -1.59 -14.24
N PRO A 24 -32.46 -0.37 -14.29
CA PRO A 24 -31.81 0.79 -13.68
C PRO A 24 -31.58 0.47 -12.22
N ALA A 25 -30.29 0.42 -11.85
CA ALA A 25 -29.86 0.01 -10.52
C ALA A 25 -30.61 0.86 -9.48
N ASP A 26 -31.45 0.20 -8.68
CA ASP A 26 -32.30 0.81 -7.65
C ASP A 26 -31.46 1.82 -6.82
N PRO A 27 -31.76 3.13 -6.86
CA PRO A 27 -31.03 4.15 -6.12
C PRO A 27 -30.95 3.86 -4.62
N ALA A 28 -31.93 3.10 -4.07
CA ALA A 28 -31.98 2.72 -2.67
C ALA A 28 -30.87 1.75 -2.23
N ARG A 29 -30.16 1.14 -3.18
CA ARG A 29 -29.07 0.19 -2.88
C ARG A 29 -27.67 0.83 -2.76
N TRP A 30 -27.52 2.09 -3.17
CA TRP A 30 -26.25 2.80 -3.09
C TRP A 30 -26.04 3.50 -1.74
N LEU A 31 -24.78 3.51 -1.27
CA LEU A 31 -24.35 4.41 -0.19
C LEU A 31 -24.13 5.81 -0.78
N VAL A 32 -25.15 6.67 -0.64
CA VAL A 32 -25.15 8.02 -1.19
C VAL A 32 -24.47 8.98 -0.22
N ARG A 33 -23.70 9.94 -0.76
CA ARG A 33 -23.02 10.98 0.01
C ARG A 33 -24.01 11.70 0.95
N GLY A 34 -23.63 11.84 2.22
CA GLY A 34 -24.46 12.46 3.27
C GLY A 34 -25.36 11.48 4.02
N SER A 35 -25.66 10.28 3.49
CA SER A 35 -26.47 9.28 4.18
C SER A 35 -25.76 8.71 5.43
N PRO A 36 -26.53 8.24 6.44
CA PRO A 36 -25.94 7.58 7.61
C PRO A 36 -25.09 6.35 7.24
N GLY A 37 -25.52 5.54 6.24
CA GLY A 37 -24.78 4.40 5.73
C GLY A 37 -23.42 4.80 5.13
N TYR A 38 -23.37 5.87 4.34
CA TYR A 38 -22.15 6.41 3.77
C TYR A 38 -21.16 6.89 4.86
N ARG A 39 -21.64 7.61 5.88
CA ARG A 39 -20.79 8.06 7.00
C ARG A 39 -20.22 6.88 7.78
N ARG A 40 -21.06 5.89 8.08
CA ARG A 40 -20.64 4.65 8.77
C ARG A 40 -19.61 3.87 7.96
N ALA A 41 -19.81 3.70 6.66
CA ALA A 41 -18.86 3.02 5.78
C ALA A 41 -17.50 3.74 5.74
N ASN A 42 -17.50 5.07 5.63
CA ASN A 42 -16.28 5.86 5.63
C ASN A 42 -15.49 5.77 6.94
N LEU A 43 -16.17 5.85 8.10
CA LEU A 43 -15.54 5.68 9.41
C LEU A 43 -14.98 4.27 9.58
N ALA A 44 -15.74 3.25 9.18
CA ALA A 44 -15.29 1.86 9.23
C ALA A 44 -14.03 1.64 8.38
N LEU A 45 -14.03 2.13 7.15
CA LEU A 45 -12.90 1.95 6.24
C LEU A 45 -11.69 2.81 6.63
N PHE A 46 -11.90 3.99 7.22
CA PHE A 46 -10.83 4.74 7.85
C PHE A 46 -10.20 3.93 8.99
N ALA A 47 -11.01 3.34 9.88
CA ALA A 47 -10.54 2.48 10.96
C ALA A 47 -9.82 1.22 10.44
N ALA A 48 -10.29 0.63 9.34
CA ALA A 48 -9.63 -0.49 8.70
C ALA A 48 -8.25 -0.11 8.14
N GLY A 49 -8.15 1.01 7.43
CA GLY A 49 -6.89 1.56 6.94
C GLY A 49 -5.93 1.89 8.09
N PHE A 50 -6.42 2.57 9.12
CA PHE A 50 -5.70 2.87 10.34
C PHE A 50 -5.12 1.60 10.98
N SER A 51 -5.95 0.58 11.26
CA SER A 51 -5.51 -0.65 11.92
C SER A 51 -4.50 -1.41 11.08
N THR A 52 -4.75 -1.58 9.79
CA THR A 52 -3.85 -2.31 8.88
C THR A 52 -2.44 -1.73 8.89
N PHE A 53 -2.31 -0.42 8.75
CA PHE A 53 -1.00 0.22 8.65
C PHE A 53 -0.35 0.48 10.00
N SER A 54 -1.13 0.65 11.08
CA SER A 54 -0.59 0.67 12.44
C SER A 54 0.02 -0.69 12.81
N LEU A 55 -0.70 -1.79 12.61
CA LEU A 55 -0.20 -3.15 12.87
C LEU A 55 1.01 -3.51 12.00
N LEU A 56 1.04 -3.04 10.75
CA LEU A 56 2.16 -3.29 9.85
C LEU A 56 3.45 -2.60 10.34
N TYR A 57 3.36 -1.31 10.69
CA TYR A 57 4.53 -0.46 10.90
C TYR A 57 4.89 -0.17 12.36
N CYS A 58 4.10 -0.60 13.35
CA CYS A 58 4.40 -0.42 14.78
C CYS A 58 5.77 -0.97 15.20
N VAL A 59 6.30 -1.96 14.50
CA VAL A 59 7.58 -2.57 14.82
C VAL A 59 8.80 -1.74 14.43
N GLN A 60 8.65 -0.76 13.54
CA GLN A 60 9.80 0.04 13.06
C GLN A 60 10.52 0.80 14.18
N PRO A 61 9.85 1.55 15.05
CA PRO A 61 10.53 2.22 16.17
C PRO A 61 11.07 1.24 17.22
N LEU A 62 10.58 -0.01 17.22
CA LEU A 62 10.98 -1.04 18.18
C LEU A 62 12.22 -1.83 17.75
N MET A 63 12.64 -1.76 16.48
CA MET A 63 13.75 -2.57 15.98
C MET A 63 15.04 -2.45 16.81
N PRO A 64 15.49 -1.26 17.27
CA PRO A 64 16.65 -1.15 18.14
C PRO A 64 16.48 -1.87 19.49
N LEU A 65 15.31 -1.78 20.12
CA LEU A 65 15.00 -2.48 21.37
C LEU A 65 14.99 -4.00 21.18
N LEU A 66 14.38 -4.48 20.09
CA LEU A 66 14.39 -5.91 19.76
C LEU A 66 15.82 -6.42 19.49
N GLY A 67 16.66 -5.59 18.85
CA GLY A 67 18.07 -5.90 18.65
C GLY A 67 18.81 -6.08 19.97
N HIS A 68 18.58 -5.18 20.91
CA HIS A 68 19.17 -5.24 22.24
C HIS A 68 18.69 -6.47 23.03
N ASP A 69 17.37 -6.68 23.14
CA ASP A 69 16.79 -7.73 23.99
C ASP A 69 17.09 -9.15 23.49
N PHE A 70 17.18 -9.34 22.17
CA PHE A 70 17.43 -10.65 21.57
C PHE A 70 18.86 -10.84 21.05
N GLY A 71 19.76 -9.87 21.23
CA GLY A 71 21.14 -9.94 20.73
C GLY A 71 21.25 -10.01 19.21
N LEU A 72 20.39 -9.28 18.48
CA LEU A 72 20.24 -9.38 17.04
C LEU A 72 20.91 -8.21 16.31
N SER A 73 21.44 -8.51 15.12
CA SER A 73 21.93 -7.48 14.20
C SER A 73 20.77 -6.66 13.61
N PRO A 74 21.02 -5.42 13.11
CA PRO A 74 20.01 -4.61 12.46
C PRO A 74 19.32 -5.29 11.26
N ALA A 75 20.04 -6.18 10.55
CA ALA A 75 19.46 -6.98 9.47
C ALA A 75 18.46 -8.03 9.98
N GLN A 76 18.80 -8.69 11.09
CA GLN A 76 17.91 -9.68 11.70
C GLN A 76 16.66 -9.04 12.27
N THR A 77 16.80 -7.91 12.98
CA THR A 77 15.61 -7.19 13.52
C THR A 77 14.69 -6.66 12.44
N SER A 78 15.22 -6.27 11.28
CA SER A 78 14.39 -5.84 10.16
C SER A 78 13.45 -6.94 9.63
N LEU A 79 13.74 -8.22 9.91
CA LEU A 79 12.90 -9.34 9.51
C LEU A 79 11.50 -9.28 10.12
N VAL A 80 11.29 -8.62 11.27
CA VAL A 80 9.93 -8.46 11.85
C VAL A 80 9.00 -7.67 10.93
N LEU A 81 9.53 -6.78 10.11
CA LEU A 81 8.77 -6.07 9.09
C LEU A 81 8.88 -6.77 7.73
N SER A 82 10.09 -7.19 7.35
CA SER A 82 10.34 -7.77 6.03
C SER A 82 9.59 -9.09 5.81
N ALA A 83 9.49 -9.96 6.81
CA ALA A 83 8.68 -11.17 6.74
C ALA A 83 7.20 -10.84 6.57
N THR A 84 6.70 -9.85 7.33
CA THR A 84 5.31 -9.39 7.20
C THR A 84 5.04 -8.84 5.81
N THR A 85 5.88 -7.93 5.30
CA THR A 85 5.67 -7.29 4.00
C THR A 85 5.87 -8.26 2.83
N MET A 86 6.78 -9.22 2.96
CA MET A 86 6.99 -10.27 1.96
C MET A 86 5.73 -11.12 1.79
N LEU A 87 5.18 -11.65 2.89
CA LEU A 87 3.99 -12.50 2.83
C LEU A 87 2.73 -11.69 2.48
N LEU A 88 2.63 -10.44 2.93
CA LEU A 88 1.57 -9.51 2.51
C LEU A 88 1.58 -9.29 0.98
N ALA A 89 2.77 -9.17 0.37
CA ALA A 89 2.91 -8.99 -1.07
C ALA A 89 2.21 -10.10 -1.86
N PHE A 90 2.45 -11.35 -1.47
CA PHE A 90 1.80 -12.50 -2.10
C PHE A 90 0.32 -12.62 -1.70
N ALA A 91 0.01 -12.38 -0.41
CA ALA A 91 -1.35 -12.49 0.08
C ALA A 91 -2.33 -11.54 -0.66
N ILE A 92 -1.91 -10.34 -1.04
CA ILE A 92 -2.72 -9.38 -1.79
C ILE A 92 -3.16 -9.94 -3.16
N LEU A 93 -2.28 -10.68 -3.86
CA LEU A 93 -2.64 -11.31 -5.14
C LEU A 93 -3.78 -12.32 -4.97
N PHE A 94 -3.71 -13.16 -3.93
CA PHE A 94 -4.69 -14.20 -3.67
C PHE A 94 -5.95 -13.66 -2.98
N ALA A 95 -5.81 -12.60 -2.15
CA ALA A 95 -6.94 -11.98 -1.48
C ALA A 95 -7.95 -11.39 -2.47
N GLY A 96 -7.48 -10.87 -3.61
CA GLY A 96 -8.33 -10.40 -4.69
C GLY A 96 -9.26 -11.51 -5.21
N LEU A 97 -8.72 -12.71 -5.47
CA LEU A 97 -9.49 -13.87 -5.91
C LEU A 97 -10.46 -14.36 -4.83
N LEU A 98 -9.96 -14.49 -3.60
CA LEU A 98 -10.77 -14.94 -2.47
C LEU A 98 -11.95 -14.00 -2.20
N SER A 99 -11.73 -12.71 -2.40
CA SER A 99 -12.74 -11.67 -2.21
C SER A 99 -13.91 -11.75 -3.19
N GLU A 100 -13.76 -12.45 -4.31
CA GLU A 100 -14.88 -12.70 -5.25
C GLU A 100 -15.84 -13.78 -4.76
N SER A 101 -15.39 -14.66 -3.86
CA SER A 101 -16.17 -15.77 -3.32
C SER A 101 -16.69 -15.50 -1.91
N ILE A 102 -16.04 -14.65 -1.13
CA ILE A 102 -16.37 -14.35 0.28
C ILE A 102 -16.89 -12.91 0.39
N HIS A 103 -17.91 -12.72 1.24
CA HIS A 103 -18.44 -11.40 1.54
C HIS A 103 -17.35 -10.45 2.01
N ARG A 104 -17.21 -9.31 1.36
CA ARG A 104 -16.13 -8.34 1.57
C ARG A 104 -16.02 -7.88 3.02
N LYS A 105 -17.15 -7.60 3.68
CA LYS A 105 -17.19 -7.23 5.12
C LYS A 105 -16.59 -8.31 6.01
N THR A 106 -16.96 -9.57 5.77
CA THR A 106 -16.48 -10.72 6.56
C THR A 106 -14.98 -10.90 6.39
N LEU A 107 -14.49 -10.90 5.16
CA LEU A 107 -13.05 -11.07 4.87
C LEU A 107 -12.22 -9.98 5.54
N MET A 108 -12.59 -8.71 5.39
CA MET A 108 -11.89 -7.59 6.03
C MET A 108 -11.97 -7.66 7.56
N GLY A 109 -13.15 -7.97 8.11
CA GLY A 109 -13.36 -8.05 9.55
C GLY A 109 -12.53 -9.15 10.21
N VAL A 110 -12.54 -10.36 9.63
CA VAL A 110 -11.71 -11.47 10.10
C VAL A 110 -10.22 -11.12 10.00
N SER A 111 -9.78 -10.54 8.89
CA SER A 111 -8.40 -10.09 8.72
C SER A 111 -7.98 -9.10 9.80
N LEU A 112 -8.80 -8.09 10.11
CA LEU A 112 -8.46 -7.08 11.10
C LEU A 112 -8.41 -7.65 12.52
N VAL A 113 -9.42 -8.45 12.92
CA VAL A 113 -9.47 -9.07 14.25
C VAL A 113 -8.31 -10.03 14.45
N LEU A 114 -8.05 -10.91 13.48
CA LEU A 114 -6.98 -11.89 13.58
C LEU A 114 -5.59 -11.22 13.55
N SER A 115 -5.39 -10.17 12.76
CA SER A 115 -4.15 -9.41 12.74
C SER A 115 -3.88 -8.70 14.07
N SER A 116 -4.93 -8.14 14.70
CA SER A 116 -4.82 -7.52 16.02
C SER A 116 -4.50 -8.56 17.09
N ALA A 117 -5.17 -9.72 17.06
CA ALA A 117 -4.92 -10.84 17.98
C ALA A 117 -3.48 -11.39 17.83
N LEU A 118 -2.98 -11.56 16.60
CA LEU A 118 -1.60 -11.98 16.34
C LEU A 118 -0.58 -10.97 16.91
N THR A 119 -0.89 -9.68 16.87
CA THR A 119 -0.01 -8.65 17.45
C THR A 119 -0.02 -8.71 18.97
N LEU A 120 -1.18 -8.98 19.61
CA LEU A 120 -1.28 -9.22 21.06
C LEU A 120 -0.51 -10.48 21.47
N VAL A 121 -0.64 -11.57 20.70
CA VAL A 121 0.13 -12.79 20.94
C VAL A 121 1.64 -12.52 20.82
N ALA A 122 2.07 -11.79 19.78
CA ALA A 122 3.46 -11.41 19.58
C ALA A 122 4.06 -10.62 20.75
N ALA A 123 3.24 -9.81 21.45
CA ALA A 123 3.66 -9.02 22.61
C ALA A 123 4.03 -9.90 23.83
N VAL A 124 3.43 -11.09 23.97
CA VAL A 124 3.63 -11.97 25.14
C VAL A 124 4.56 -13.15 24.86
N LEU A 125 4.90 -13.42 23.59
CA LEU A 125 5.81 -14.52 23.26
C LEU A 125 7.23 -14.26 23.78
N PRO A 126 7.87 -15.25 24.41
CA PRO A 126 9.18 -15.06 25.05
C PRO A 126 10.36 -14.99 24.05
N GLY A 127 10.23 -15.60 22.87
CA GLY A 127 11.34 -15.82 21.97
C GLY A 127 11.21 -15.10 20.62
N TRP A 128 12.37 -14.78 20.03
CA TRP A 128 12.48 -14.16 18.71
C TRP A 128 11.74 -14.91 17.60
N HIS A 129 11.91 -16.24 17.52
CA HIS A 129 11.29 -17.04 16.46
C HIS A 129 9.75 -17.02 16.53
N GLY A 130 9.20 -17.02 17.74
CA GLY A 130 7.74 -16.87 17.94
C GLY A 130 7.24 -15.52 17.48
N LEU A 131 7.95 -14.44 17.83
CA LEU A 131 7.66 -13.10 17.35
C LEU A 131 7.71 -13.03 15.82
N LEU A 132 8.77 -13.58 15.22
CA LEU A 132 8.93 -13.58 13.75
C LEU A 132 7.83 -14.40 13.05
N ALA A 133 7.48 -15.57 13.58
CA ALA A 133 6.41 -16.41 13.03
C ALA A 133 5.05 -15.70 13.07
N THR A 134 4.69 -15.07 14.20
CA THR A 134 3.44 -14.30 14.30
C THR A 134 3.42 -13.12 13.34
N ARG A 135 4.55 -12.44 13.14
CA ARG A 135 4.68 -11.35 12.17
C ARG A 135 4.56 -11.84 10.71
N ALA A 136 5.09 -13.03 10.42
CA ALA A 136 4.93 -13.67 9.12
C ALA A 136 3.45 -14.01 8.82
N VAL A 137 2.78 -14.68 9.76
CA VAL A 137 1.34 -15.01 9.63
C VAL A 137 0.49 -13.73 9.53
N LEU A 138 0.81 -12.69 10.30
CA LEU A 138 0.14 -11.39 10.21
C LEU A 138 0.21 -10.81 8.80
N GLY A 139 1.34 -10.97 8.09
CA GLY A 139 1.46 -10.53 6.70
C GLY A 139 0.45 -11.19 5.78
N VAL A 140 0.23 -12.50 5.91
CA VAL A 140 -0.77 -13.24 5.14
C VAL A 140 -2.18 -12.71 5.45
N VAL A 141 -2.50 -12.58 6.72
CA VAL A 141 -3.84 -12.19 7.19
C VAL A 141 -4.17 -10.75 6.79
N LEU A 142 -3.22 -9.82 6.89
CA LEU A 142 -3.43 -8.41 6.50
C LEU A 142 -3.76 -8.24 5.02
N GLY A 143 -3.38 -9.18 4.14
CA GLY A 143 -3.67 -9.12 2.71
C GLY A 143 -5.16 -9.03 2.38
N GLY A 144 -6.03 -9.49 3.28
CA GLY A 144 -7.48 -9.44 3.12
C GLY A 144 -8.12 -8.05 3.24
N VAL A 145 -7.36 -6.98 3.54
CA VAL A 145 -7.93 -5.64 3.74
C VAL A 145 -7.66 -4.70 2.55
N PRO A 146 -6.42 -4.43 2.09
CA PRO A 146 -6.16 -3.36 1.14
C PRO A 146 -6.85 -3.54 -0.22
N ALA A 147 -6.82 -4.76 -0.77
CA ALA A 147 -7.44 -5.06 -2.05
C ALA A 147 -8.98 -5.02 -1.96
N VAL A 148 -9.54 -5.55 -0.87
CA VAL A 148 -10.98 -5.71 -0.67
C VAL A 148 -11.67 -4.40 -0.32
N ALA A 149 -11.02 -3.51 0.44
CA ALA A 149 -11.58 -2.22 0.83
C ALA A 149 -11.89 -1.32 -0.38
N MET A 150 -10.98 -1.27 -1.35
CA MET A 150 -11.18 -0.49 -2.58
C MET A 150 -12.30 -1.08 -3.45
N ALA A 151 -12.40 -2.40 -3.50
CA ALA A 151 -13.47 -3.09 -4.23
C ALA A 151 -14.84 -2.85 -3.57
N TYR A 152 -14.93 -2.95 -2.23
CA TYR A 152 -16.16 -2.62 -1.49
C TYR A 152 -16.63 -1.19 -1.80
N LEU A 153 -15.71 -0.22 -1.75
CA LEU A 153 -16.04 1.18 -2.06
C LEU A 153 -16.57 1.34 -3.49
N ALA A 154 -15.90 0.72 -4.46
CA ALA A 154 -16.30 0.81 -5.87
C ALA A 154 -17.68 0.18 -6.14
N GLU A 155 -18.06 -0.85 -5.37
CA GLU A 155 -19.32 -1.59 -5.52
C GLU A 155 -20.49 -0.95 -4.77
N GLU A 156 -20.27 -0.41 -3.57
CA GLU A 156 -21.33 0.00 -2.67
C GLU A 156 -21.55 1.52 -2.65
N VAL A 157 -20.54 2.33 -2.97
CA VAL A 157 -20.62 3.78 -2.91
C VAL A 157 -21.01 4.39 -4.25
N HIS A 158 -22.00 5.28 -4.23
CA HIS A 158 -22.43 5.99 -5.44
C HIS A 158 -21.28 6.78 -6.09
N PRO A 159 -21.12 6.79 -7.42
CA PRO A 159 -19.99 7.42 -8.12
C PRO A 159 -19.66 8.84 -7.68
N GLN A 160 -20.67 9.67 -7.37
CA GLN A 160 -20.49 11.05 -6.88
C GLN A 160 -19.80 11.14 -5.51
N GLY A 161 -19.89 10.08 -4.66
CA GLY A 161 -19.27 10.03 -3.34
C GLY A 161 -17.97 9.23 -3.30
N LEU A 162 -17.68 8.47 -4.36
CA LEU A 162 -16.61 7.47 -4.39
C LEU A 162 -15.21 8.06 -4.16
N GLY A 163 -14.90 9.17 -4.81
CA GLY A 163 -13.59 9.81 -4.68
C GLY A 163 -13.28 10.25 -3.24
N MET A 164 -14.27 10.81 -2.53
CA MET A 164 -14.12 11.19 -1.13
C MET A 164 -13.95 9.96 -0.23
N ALA A 165 -14.71 8.90 -0.46
CA ALA A 165 -14.64 7.68 0.33
C ALA A 165 -13.29 6.96 0.15
N MET A 166 -12.79 6.87 -1.09
CA MET A 166 -11.45 6.35 -1.37
C MET A 166 -10.36 7.21 -0.72
N GLY A 167 -10.50 8.54 -0.78
CA GLY A 167 -9.58 9.47 -0.14
C GLY A 167 -9.54 9.30 1.38
N LEU A 168 -10.67 9.10 2.02
CA LEU A 168 -10.75 8.84 3.47
C LEU A 168 -10.11 7.50 3.85
N TYR A 169 -10.33 6.43 3.08
CA TYR A 169 -9.65 5.16 3.30
C TYR A 169 -8.12 5.30 3.20
N VAL A 170 -7.63 5.93 2.13
CA VAL A 170 -6.19 6.21 1.95
C VAL A 170 -5.66 7.13 3.05
N GLY A 171 -6.44 8.14 3.47
CA GLY A 171 -6.13 8.96 4.64
C GLY A 171 -5.98 8.13 5.91
N GLY A 172 -6.87 7.15 6.12
CA GLY A 172 -6.79 6.18 7.21
C GLY A 172 -5.51 5.35 7.18
N THR A 173 -5.07 4.89 6.00
CA THR A 173 -3.81 4.13 5.86
C THR A 173 -2.59 4.99 6.20
N ALA A 174 -2.54 6.23 5.73
CA ALA A 174 -1.44 7.14 6.01
C ALA A 174 -1.40 7.53 7.50
N PHE A 175 -2.56 7.87 8.07
CA PHE A 175 -2.69 8.19 9.48
C PHE A 175 -2.32 6.98 10.36
N GLY A 176 -2.76 5.78 10.01
CA GLY A 176 -2.41 4.54 10.72
C GLY A 176 -0.92 4.25 10.67
N GLY A 177 -0.30 4.41 9.50
CA GLY A 177 1.14 4.25 9.35
C GLY A 177 1.96 5.21 10.21
N MET A 178 1.51 6.45 10.35
CA MET A 178 2.11 7.44 11.25
C MET A 178 1.81 7.09 12.72
N ALA A 179 0.55 6.98 13.08
CA ALA A 179 0.11 6.78 14.46
C ALA A 179 0.69 5.49 15.06
N GLY A 180 0.75 4.40 14.26
CA GLY A 180 1.38 3.16 14.69
C GLY A 180 2.82 3.35 15.14
N ARG A 181 3.60 4.18 14.43
CA ARG A 181 4.99 4.48 14.81
C ARG A 181 5.08 5.40 16.02
N VAL A 182 4.30 6.48 16.02
CA VAL A 182 4.32 7.51 17.08
C VAL A 182 3.89 6.90 18.39
N LEU A 183 2.70 6.29 18.44
CA LEU A 183 2.13 5.74 19.66
C LEU A 183 2.99 4.59 20.21
N THR A 184 3.47 3.70 19.33
CA THR A 184 4.34 2.61 19.75
C THR A 184 5.68 3.13 20.29
N GLY A 185 6.28 4.16 19.68
CA GLY A 185 7.49 4.78 20.19
C GLY A 185 7.30 5.42 21.55
N MET A 186 6.19 6.15 21.76
CA MET A 186 5.87 6.79 23.04
C MET A 186 5.64 5.76 24.17
N VAL A 187 4.89 4.70 23.91
CA VAL A 187 4.64 3.65 24.92
C VAL A 187 5.91 2.85 25.18
N ALA A 188 6.74 2.59 24.16
CA ALA A 188 7.98 1.85 24.31
C ALA A 188 9.01 2.59 25.19
N ASP A 189 9.02 3.91 25.14
CA ASP A 189 9.88 4.78 25.95
C ASP A 189 9.59 4.63 27.46
N GLN A 190 8.34 4.39 27.83
CA GLN A 190 7.89 4.32 29.22
C GLN A 190 7.78 2.90 29.75
N ALA A 191 7.38 1.94 28.92
CA ALA A 191 6.96 0.61 29.38
C ALA A 191 7.58 -0.53 28.56
N GLY A 192 8.50 -0.23 27.64
CA GLY A 192 9.17 -1.22 26.81
C GLY A 192 8.34 -1.71 25.62
N TRP A 193 9.00 -2.48 24.74
CA TRP A 193 8.43 -2.87 23.44
C TRP A 193 7.24 -3.84 23.54
N ARG A 194 7.21 -4.69 24.58
CA ARG A 194 6.10 -5.66 24.77
C ARG A 194 4.79 -4.94 25.07
N VAL A 195 4.81 -3.97 25.99
CA VAL A 195 3.64 -3.17 26.32
C VAL A 195 3.24 -2.31 25.13
N ALA A 196 4.20 -1.75 24.40
CA ALA A 196 3.94 -0.96 23.20
C ALA A 196 3.25 -1.77 22.09
N MET A 197 3.69 -3.01 21.84
CA MET A 197 3.01 -3.91 20.91
C MET A 197 1.63 -4.32 21.41
N GLY A 198 1.49 -4.65 22.69
CA GLY A 198 0.21 -4.99 23.31
C GLY A 198 -0.79 -3.84 23.20
N PHE A 199 -0.35 -2.61 23.52
CA PHE A 199 -1.16 -1.40 23.36
C PHE A 199 -1.65 -1.21 21.92
N THR A 200 -0.74 -1.33 20.94
CA THR A 200 -1.08 -1.18 19.52
C THR A 200 -2.05 -2.28 19.08
N GLY A 201 -1.81 -3.54 19.48
CA GLY A 201 -2.71 -4.66 19.21
C GLY A 201 -4.11 -4.45 19.78
N ALA A 202 -4.22 -3.99 21.05
CA ALA A 202 -5.49 -3.71 21.70
C ALA A 202 -6.24 -2.55 21.04
N LEU A 203 -5.54 -1.46 20.73
CA LEU A 203 -6.13 -0.31 20.02
C LEU A 203 -6.67 -0.71 18.64
N CYS A 204 -5.92 -1.50 17.89
CA CYS A 204 -6.33 -1.97 16.58
C CYS A 204 -7.46 -3.02 16.67
N LEU A 205 -7.52 -3.82 17.73
CA LEU A 205 -8.65 -4.71 17.99
C LEU A 205 -9.93 -3.92 18.26
N LEU A 206 -9.87 -2.87 19.06
CA LEU A 206 -11.01 -1.97 19.27
C LEU A 206 -11.47 -1.33 17.96
N ALA A 207 -10.53 -0.88 17.12
CA ALA A 207 -10.85 -0.34 15.81
C ALA A 207 -11.42 -1.41 14.85
N ALA A 208 -10.98 -2.67 14.95
CA ALA A 208 -11.53 -3.80 14.20
C ALA A 208 -12.97 -4.13 14.62
N LEU A 209 -13.26 -4.08 15.91
CA LEU A 209 -14.62 -4.26 16.46
C LEU A 209 -15.53 -3.10 16.02
N ALA A 210 -15.03 -1.86 16.09
CA ALA A 210 -15.76 -0.70 15.58
C ALA A 210 -16.03 -0.82 14.06
N PHE A 211 -15.06 -1.30 13.26
CA PHE A 211 -15.24 -1.60 11.85
C PHE A 211 -16.38 -2.62 11.65
N ALA A 212 -16.37 -3.74 12.36
CA ALA A 212 -17.37 -4.79 12.24
C ALA A 212 -18.80 -4.29 12.53
N TRP A 213 -18.92 -3.38 13.51
CA TRP A 213 -20.19 -2.76 13.88
C TRP A 213 -20.62 -1.66 12.92
N LEU A 214 -19.70 -0.82 12.46
CA LEU A 214 -20.00 0.34 11.62
C LEU A 214 -20.23 -0.01 10.16
N LEU A 215 -19.44 -0.95 9.57
CA LEU A 215 -19.51 -1.21 8.14
C LEU A 215 -20.86 -1.82 7.74
N PRO A 216 -21.61 -1.17 6.84
CA PRO A 216 -22.84 -1.77 6.31
C PRO A 216 -22.52 -3.10 5.56
N PRO A 217 -23.46 -4.05 5.55
CA PRO A 217 -23.30 -5.25 4.72
C PRO A 217 -23.25 -4.89 3.25
N SER A 218 -22.51 -5.69 2.45
CA SER A 218 -22.48 -5.54 1.00
C SER A 218 -23.86 -5.92 0.42
N ARG A 219 -24.50 -4.98 -0.27
CA ARG A 219 -25.83 -5.15 -0.88
C ARG A 219 -25.76 -5.41 -2.38
N ARG A 220 -24.63 -5.05 -3.00
CA ARG A 220 -24.41 -5.14 -4.45
C ARG A 220 -23.40 -6.23 -4.80
N PHE A 221 -22.78 -6.85 -3.81
CA PHE A 221 -21.85 -7.94 -4.00
C PHE A 221 -22.60 -9.21 -4.44
N ALA A 222 -22.26 -9.74 -5.61
CA ALA A 222 -22.68 -11.04 -6.09
C ALA A 222 -21.46 -11.98 -6.11
N PRO A 223 -21.44 -13.06 -5.29
CA PRO A 223 -20.33 -14.00 -5.31
C PRO A 223 -20.17 -14.63 -6.69
N ARG A 224 -18.99 -14.55 -7.25
CA ARG A 224 -18.61 -15.25 -8.49
C ARG A 224 -17.86 -16.52 -8.11
N ARG A 225 -18.36 -17.67 -8.53
CA ARG A 225 -17.69 -18.96 -8.38
C ARG A 225 -16.94 -19.27 -9.67
N GLY A 226 -15.69 -19.73 -9.56
CA GLY A 226 -14.96 -20.31 -10.69
C GLY A 226 -14.01 -19.38 -11.46
N VAL A 227 -13.42 -18.38 -10.82
CA VAL A 227 -12.24 -17.71 -11.44
C VAL A 227 -11.11 -18.75 -11.47
N ALA A 228 -10.75 -19.21 -12.66
CA ALA A 228 -9.69 -20.19 -12.81
C ALA A 228 -8.33 -19.52 -12.46
N LEU A 229 -7.52 -20.21 -11.68
CA LEU A 229 -6.14 -19.76 -11.39
C LEU A 229 -5.32 -19.53 -12.68
N ALA A 230 -5.63 -20.34 -13.73
CA ALA A 230 -5.01 -20.18 -15.04
C ALA A 230 -5.25 -18.78 -15.64
N ASP A 231 -6.49 -18.28 -15.58
CA ASP A 231 -6.84 -16.94 -16.11
C ASP A 231 -6.10 -15.83 -15.35
N LEU A 232 -5.85 -16.05 -14.05
CA LEU A 232 -5.03 -15.13 -13.26
C LEU A 232 -3.60 -15.09 -13.80
N PHE A 233 -2.95 -16.25 -13.94
CA PHE A 233 -1.55 -16.32 -14.39
C PHE A 233 -1.39 -15.78 -15.80
N ASP A 234 -2.32 -16.05 -16.70
CA ASP A 234 -2.29 -15.52 -18.06
C ASP A 234 -2.38 -13.98 -18.08
N THR A 235 -3.25 -13.42 -17.26
CA THR A 235 -3.40 -11.97 -17.14
C THR A 235 -2.17 -11.32 -16.50
N LEU A 236 -1.60 -11.95 -15.47
CA LEU A 236 -0.36 -11.48 -14.86
C LEU A 236 0.80 -11.50 -15.86
N ALA A 237 0.91 -12.59 -16.66
CA ALA A 237 1.93 -12.72 -17.72
C ALA A 237 1.76 -11.62 -18.78
N GLU A 238 0.53 -11.31 -19.19
CA GLU A 238 0.25 -10.20 -20.13
C GLU A 238 0.72 -8.86 -19.59
N HIS A 239 0.39 -8.54 -18.32
CA HIS A 239 0.86 -7.31 -17.70
C HIS A 239 2.39 -7.24 -17.58
N LEU A 240 3.04 -8.38 -17.32
CA LEU A 240 4.50 -8.47 -17.26
C LEU A 240 5.16 -8.39 -18.66
N ARG A 241 4.45 -8.64 -19.75
CA ARG A 241 4.96 -8.44 -21.13
C ARG A 241 4.93 -6.97 -21.53
N GLU A 242 4.07 -6.14 -20.94
CA GLU A 242 3.96 -4.71 -21.27
C GLU A 242 5.12 -3.91 -20.64
N PRO A 243 6.04 -3.31 -21.46
CA PRO A 243 7.27 -2.73 -20.94
C PRO A 243 7.06 -1.52 -20.02
N GLY A 244 6.00 -0.74 -20.21
CA GLY A 244 5.70 0.39 -19.35
C GLY A 244 5.09 -0.03 -18.01
N LEU A 245 4.31 -1.11 -17.96
CA LEU A 245 3.86 -1.68 -16.69
C LEU A 245 5.02 -2.25 -15.91
N ARG A 246 5.94 -3.00 -16.57
CA ARG A 246 7.17 -3.47 -15.91
C ARG A 246 7.99 -2.34 -15.30
N ALA A 247 8.15 -1.24 -16.04
CA ALA A 247 8.85 -0.07 -15.54
C ALA A 247 8.14 0.56 -14.32
N LEU A 248 6.81 0.62 -14.33
CA LEU A 248 6.04 1.11 -13.17
C LEU A 248 6.11 0.16 -11.97
N PHE A 249 6.16 -1.17 -12.19
CA PHE A 249 6.40 -2.14 -11.13
C PHE A 249 7.82 -2.02 -10.56
N ALA A 250 8.82 -1.83 -11.41
CA ALA A 250 10.18 -1.51 -10.96
C ALA A 250 10.23 -0.22 -10.15
N MET A 251 9.51 0.84 -10.57
CA MET A 251 9.36 2.06 -9.79
C MET A 251 8.78 1.81 -8.39
N ALA A 252 7.73 0.98 -8.30
CA ALA A 252 7.15 0.61 -7.00
C ALA A 252 8.17 -0.05 -6.07
N PHE A 253 8.93 -1.03 -6.59
CA PHE A 253 9.99 -1.72 -5.87
C PHE A 253 11.07 -0.76 -5.37
N LEU A 254 11.59 0.09 -6.25
CA LEU A 254 12.70 1.00 -5.96
C LEU A 254 12.31 2.10 -4.98
N LEU A 255 11.16 2.74 -5.21
CA LEU A 255 10.66 3.82 -4.35
C LEU A 255 10.34 3.31 -2.94
N MET A 256 9.56 2.22 -2.84
CA MET A 256 9.17 1.69 -1.53
C MET A 256 10.34 1.03 -0.81
N GLY A 257 11.19 0.33 -1.54
CA GLY A 257 12.41 -0.25 -0.99
C GLY A 257 13.30 0.81 -0.35
N GLY A 258 13.57 1.91 -1.08
CA GLY A 258 14.34 3.04 -0.56
C GLY A 258 13.67 3.73 0.63
N PHE A 259 12.37 3.98 0.53
CA PHE A 259 11.58 4.62 1.58
C PHE A 259 11.62 3.84 2.91
N VAL A 260 11.27 2.55 2.85
CA VAL A 260 11.23 1.70 4.06
C VAL A 260 12.63 1.50 4.63
N THR A 261 13.65 1.40 3.80
CA THR A 261 15.03 1.26 4.26
C THR A 261 15.47 2.46 5.10
N ILE A 262 15.20 3.69 4.64
CA ILE A 262 15.48 4.89 5.45
C ILE A 262 14.70 4.86 6.78
N TYR A 263 13.40 4.54 6.74
CA TYR A 263 12.56 4.54 7.95
C TYR A 263 12.93 3.42 8.93
N ASN A 264 13.39 2.25 8.47
CA ASN A 264 13.83 1.15 9.33
C ASN A 264 15.07 1.54 10.15
N TYR A 265 16.02 2.25 9.52
CA TYR A 265 17.31 2.56 10.15
C TYR A 265 17.44 3.97 10.68
N ALA A 266 16.47 4.86 10.40
CA ALA A 266 16.41 6.20 11.00
C ALA A 266 16.36 6.14 12.54
N SER A 267 15.58 5.19 13.10
CA SER A 267 15.50 5.00 14.56
C SER A 267 16.86 4.64 15.15
N TYR A 268 17.61 3.73 14.54
CA TYR A 268 18.97 3.38 15.00
C TYR A 268 19.90 4.58 15.01
N ARG A 269 19.87 5.41 13.97
CA ARG A 269 20.69 6.61 13.87
C ARG A 269 20.30 7.67 14.89
N LEU A 270 19.01 7.91 15.09
CA LEU A 270 18.51 9.00 15.91
C LEU A 270 18.56 8.67 17.42
N LEU A 271 18.42 7.39 17.78
CA LEU A 271 18.58 6.91 19.17
C LEU A 271 20.05 6.79 19.58
N GLY A 272 20.95 6.57 18.61
CA GLY A 272 22.39 6.51 18.87
C GLY A 272 23.09 7.88 18.88
N ALA A 273 24.38 7.86 19.29
CA ALA A 273 25.23 9.05 19.21
C ALA A 273 25.35 9.56 17.74
N PRO A 274 25.46 10.87 17.50
CA PRO A 274 25.55 11.96 18.47
C PRO A 274 24.20 12.48 18.97
N TYR A 275 23.04 12.00 18.44
CA TYR A 275 21.73 12.58 18.73
C TYR A 275 21.17 12.09 20.07
N ALA A 276 21.28 10.80 20.37
CA ALA A 276 20.80 10.16 21.61
C ALA A 276 19.36 10.57 21.99
N LEU A 277 18.47 10.65 20.99
CA LEU A 277 17.07 11.04 21.20
C LEU A 277 16.29 9.92 21.89
N SER A 278 15.22 10.26 22.61
CA SER A 278 14.29 9.27 23.14
C SER A 278 13.42 8.64 22.07
N HIS A 279 12.84 7.47 22.34
CA HIS A 279 11.88 6.79 21.41
C HIS A 279 10.66 7.66 21.11
N SER A 280 10.20 8.46 22.10
CA SER A 280 9.10 9.41 21.93
C SER A 280 9.43 10.51 20.92
N VAL A 281 10.63 11.08 21.01
CA VAL A 281 11.09 12.14 20.07
C VAL A 281 11.26 11.57 18.67
N VAL A 282 11.87 10.38 18.53
CA VAL A 282 11.99 9.70 17.24
C VAL A 282 10.62 9.38 16.66
N GLY A 283 9.69 8.91 17.50
CA GLY A 283 8.29 8.72 17.10
C GLY A 283 7.65 10.01 16.59
N ALA A 284 7.85 11.14 17.28
CA ALA A 284 7.33 12.43 16.87
C ALA A 284 7.90 12.91 15.51
N ILE A 285 9.18 12.62 15.21
CA ILE A 285 9.76 12.92 13.90
C ILE A 285 8.99 12.21 12.78
N PHE A 286 8.46 11.02 13.01
CA PHE A 286 7.65 10.32 12.02
C PHE A 286 6.28 10.98 11.72
N MET A 287 5.89 12.04 12.45
CA MET A 287 4.74 12.88 12.07
C MET A 287 4.92 13.56 10.70
N VAL A 288 6.16 13.70 10.21
CA VAL A 288 6.43 14.16 8.83
C VAL A 288 5.71 13.30 7.77
N TYR A 289 5.29 12.09 8.14
CA TYR A 289 4.48 11.22 7.29
C TYR A 289 3.15 11.87 6.84
N LEU A 290 2.61 12.80 7.64
CA LEU A 290 1.41 13.57 7.28
C LEU A 290 1.61 14.43 6.03
N LEU A 291 2.85 14.87 5.75
CA LEU A 291 3.18 15.59 4.52
C LEU A 291 2.85 14.75 3.28
N GLY A 292 2.90 13.42 3.41
CA GLY A 292 2.58 12.49 2.34
C GLY A 292 1.14 12.60 1.84
N ILE A 293 0.17 12.92 2.73
CA ILE A 293 -1.23 13.06 2.36
C ILE A 293 -1.39 14.25 1.38
N GLY A 294 -0.80 15.41 1.74
CA GLY A 294 -0.78 16.59 0.89
C GLY A 294 -0.01 16.38 -0.41
N ALA A 295 1.17 15.74 -0.32
CA ALA A 295 2.02 15.42 -1.46
C ALA A 295 1.29 14.57 -2.50
N SER A 296 0.64 13.50 -2.11
CA SER A 296 -0.10 12.61 -3.02
C SER A 296 -1.14 13.37 -3.85
N THR A 297 -1.92 14.22 -3.19
CA THR A 297 -2.95 15.03 -3.85
C THR A 297 -2.35 16.09 -4.78
N TRP A 298 -1.29 16.78 -4.30
CA TRP A 298 -0.64 17.85 -5.06
C TRP A 298 0.05 17.30 -6.31
N PHE A 299 0.83 16.23 -6.18
CA PHE A 299 1.50 15.57 -7.32
C PHE A 299 0.50 14.97 -8.31
N GLY A 300 -0.62 14.45 -7.84
CA GLY A 300 -1.70 13.97 -8.71
C GLY A 300 -2.22 15.07 -9.63
N ARG A 301 -2.56 16.25 -9.06
CA ARG A 301 -2.99 17.43 -9.83
C ARG A 301 -1.89 17.95 -10.77
N LEU A 302 -0.65 17.96 -10.30
CA LEU A 302 0.50 18.39 -11.09
C LEU A 302 0.74 17.46 -12.30
N ALA A 303 0.55 16.14 -12.10
CA ALA A 303 0.69 15.14 -13.15
C ALA A 303 -0.38 15.25 -14.25
N ASP A 304 -1.59 15.67 -13.88
CA ASP A 304 -2.65 15.93 -14.85
C ASP A 304 -2.38 17.20 -15.69
N ARG A 305 -1.66 18.21 -15.13
CA ARG A 305 -1.32 19.47 -15.82
C ARG A 305 -0.02 19.37 -16.64
N HIS A 306 1.03 18.76 -16.08
CA HIS A 306 2.39 18.79 -16.66
C HIS A 306 2.84 17.45 -17.24
N GLY A 307 1.97 16.43 -17.16
CA GLY A 307 2.27 15.06 -17.62
C GLY A 307 2.98 14.22 -16.55
N ARG A 308 2.58 12.93 -16.52
CA ARG A 308 3.00 11.99 -15.46
C ARG A 308 4.49 11.74 -15.42
N GLY A 309 5.14 11.65 -16.58
CA GLY A 309 6.57 11.35 -16.64
C GLY A 309 7.44 12.41 -15.99
N ARG A 310 7.16 13.70 -16.26
CA ARG A 310 7.90 14.84 -15.65
C ARG A 310 7.70 14.87 -14.16
N VAL A 311 6.46 14.70 -13.72
CA VAL A 311 6.11 14.79 -12.29
C VAL A 311 6.63 13.59 -11.51
N LEU A 312 6.63 12.39 -12.09
CA LEU A 312 7.26 11.20 -11.52
C LEU A 312 8.78 11.42 -11.33
N LEU A 313 9.45 11.97 -12.34
CA LEU A 313 10.88 12.30 -12.27
C LEU A 313 11.16 13.32 -11.17
N ALA A 314 10.37 14.40 -11.11
CA ALA A 314 10.51 15.44 -10.08
C ALA A 314 10.31 14.90 -8.65
N GLY A 315 9.30 14.04 -8.43
CA GLY A 315 9.06 13.41 -7.14
C GLY A 315 10.20 12.47 -6.73
N THR A 316 10.72 11.68 -7.69
CA THR A 316 11.87 10.81 -7.45
C THR A 316 13.13 11.62 -7.15
N ALA A 317 13.35 12.75 -7.85
CA ALA A 317 14.47 13.66 -7.58
C ALA A 317 14.37 14.32 -6.19
N ALA A 318 13.18 14.76 -5.79
CA ALA A 318 12.93 15.27 -4.45
C ALA A 318 13.21 14.22 -3.37
N MET A 319 12.78 12.97 -3.59
CA MET A 319 13.10 11.86 -2.69
C MET A 319 14.61 11.64 -2.59
N SER A 320 15.33 11.67 -3.72
CA SER A 320 16.80 11.50 -3.77
C SER A 320 17.51 12.61 -3.02
N ALA A 321 17.11 13.85 -3.24
CA ALA A 321 17.68 15.01 -2.52
C ALA A 321 17.44 14.88 -1.00
N GLY A 322 16.23 14.47 -0.58
CA GLY A 322 15.92 14.22 0.82
C GLY A 322 16.81 13.15 1.45
N VAL A 323 17.03 12.04 0.73
CA VAL A 323 17.93 10.96 1.19
C VAL A 323 19.36 11.49 1.40
N LEU A 324 19.90 12.24 0.44
CA LEU A 324 21.25 12.81 0.55
C LEU A 324 21.36 13.83 1.69
N MET A 325 20.33 14.66 1.92
CA MET A 325 20.28 15.59 3.06
C MET A 325 20.41 14.87 4.41
N THR A 326 19.94 13.62 4.50
CA THR A 326 20.09 12.85 5.74
C THR A 326 21.54 12.48 6.07
N LEU A 327 22.51 12.66 5.20
CA LEU A 327 23.94 12.52 5.53
C LEU A 327 24.48 13.65 6.42
N ALA A 328 23.81 14.79 6.44
CA ALA A 328 24.22 15.92 7.26
C ALA A 328 24.22 15.57 8.76
N MET A 329 25.10 16.27 9.52
CA MET A 329 25.17 16.10 10.99
C MET A 329 24.10 16.91 11.74
N PRO A 330 23.74 18.16 11.32
CA PRO A 330 22.73 18.92 12.02
C PRO A 330 21.36 18.23 11.99
N LEU A 331 20.76 18.02 13.16
CA LEU A 331 19.48 17.30 13.31
C LEU A 331 18.35 17.91 12.45
N GLY A 332 18.29 19.24 12.35
CA GLY A 332 17.30 19.91 11.51
C GLY A 332 17.39 19.54 10.02
N LEU A 333 18.60 19.33 9.49
CA LEU A 333 18.81 18.86 8.12
C LEU A 333 18.42 17.38 7.96
N VAL A 334 18.67 16.56 8.97
CA VAL A 334 18.24 15.15 8.95
C VAL A 334 16.70 15.07 8.92
N ILE A 335 16.01 15.80 9.80
CA ILE A 335 14.54 15.87 9.84
C ILE A 335 14.00 16.45 8.53
N GLY A 336 14.57 17.53 8.02
CA GLY A 336 14.23 18.13 6.73
C GLY A 336 14.43 17.15 5.57
N GLY A 337 15.51 16.36 5.61
CA GLY A 337 15.77 15.29 4.65
C GLY A 337 14.71 14.20 4.70
N ILE A 338 14.32 13.73 5.90
CA ILE A 338 13.24 12.76 6.10
C ILE A 338 11.89 13.33 5.60
N ALA A 339 11.63 14.61 5.85
CA ALA A 339 10.43 15.29 5.36
C ALA A 339 10.40 15.36 3.81
N LEU A 340 11.51 15.78 3.19
CA LEU A 340 11.59 15.91 1.74
C LEU A 340 11.55 14.55 1.02
N LEU A 341 12.24 13.53 1.56
CA LEU A 341 12.13 12.18 0.99
C LEU A 341 10.71 11.63 1.09
N THR A 342 10.01 11.90 2.21
CA THR A 342 8.63 11.46 2.41
C THR A 342 7.69 12.16 1.42
N PHE A 343 7.82 13.46 1.27
CA PHE A 343 7.08 14.26 0.30
C PHE A 343 7.29 13.75 -1.14
N GLY A 344 8.55 13.53 -1.53
CA GLY A 344 8.91 13.00 -2.85
C GLY A 344 8.39 11.59 -3.08
N PHE A 345 8.53 10.70 -2.09
CA PHE A 345 8.03 9.33 -2.15
C PHE A 345 6.52 9.27 -2.39
N PHE A 346 5.72 9.94 -1.55
CA PHE A 346 4.26 9.90 -1.68
C PHE A 346 3.79 10.51 -2.98
N GLY A 347 4.45 11.58 -3.45
CA GLY A 347 4.17 12.19 -4.74
C GLY A 347 4.46 11.24 -5.90
N ALA A 348 5.67 10.68 -5.96
CA ALA A 348 6.07 9.75 -7.00
C ALA A 348 5.22 8.47 -7.00
N HIS A 349 4.94 7.91 -5.81
CA HIS A 349 4.10 6.72 -5.66
C HIS A 349 2.66 6.97 -6.16
N ALA A 350 2.05 8.09 -5.80
CA ALA A 350 0.70 8.44 -6.25
C ALA A 350 0.61 8.55 -7.78
N VAL A 351 1.63 9.16 -8.41
CA VAL A 351 1.70 9.27 -9.87
C VAL A 351 1.91 7.90 -10.52
N ALA A 352 2.84 7.08 -10.00
CA ALA A 352 3.16 5.78 -10.56
C ALA A 352 1.97 4.82 -10.45
N SER A 353 1.35 4.71 -9.27
CA SER A 353 0.19 3.83 -9.03
C SER A 353 -1.02 4.24 -9.88
N GLY A 354 -1.32 5.54 -9.97
CA GLY A 354 -2.38 6.05 -10.85
C GLY A 354 -2.08 5.81 -12.35
N TRP A 355 -0.82 5.77 -12.73
CA TRP A 355 -0.43 5.49 -14.11
C TRP A 355 -0.61 4.01 -14.49
N VAL A 356 -0.38 3.07 -13.55
CA VAL A 356 -0.67 1.64 -13.76
C VAL A 356 -2.12 1.43 -14.17
N GLY A 357 -3.09 2.00 -13.45
CA GLY A 357 -4.51 1.84 -13.75
C GLY A 357 -4.95 2.41 -15.10
N ARG A 358 -4.23 3.43 -15.62
CA ARG A 358 -4.48 4.01 -16.96
C ARG A 358 -3.80 3.22 -18.08
N ARG A 359 -2.66 2.57 -17.78
CA ARG A 359 -1.88 1.83 -18.76
C ARG A 359 -2.40 0.41 -18.95
N ALA A 360 -2.94 -0.20 -17.90
CA ALA A 360 -3.56 -1.51 -17.98
C ALA A 360 -4.84 -1.46 -18.82
N LYS A 361 -4.83 -2.18 -19.96
CA LYS A 361 -5.94 -2.23 -20.92
C LYS A 361 -7.12 -3.05 -20.37
N ARG A 362 -6.83 -4.13 -19.67
CA ARG A 362 -7.81 -5.03 -19.03
C ARG A 362 -7.34 -5.39 -17.62
N ALA A 363 -8.22 -5.97 -16.81
CA ALA A 363 -7.93 -6.48 -15.47
C ALA A 363 -7.09 -5.49 -14.60
N LYS A 364 -7.52 -4.23 -14.55
CA LYS A 364 -6.81 -3.13 -13.85
C LYS A 364 -6.52 -3.46 -12.38
N GLY A 365 -7.40 -4.23 -11.72
CA GLY A 365 -7.19 -4.71 -10.35
C GLY A 365 -5.97 -5.62 -10.22
N GLN A 366 -5.74 -6.52 -11.18
CA GLN A 366 -4.57 -7.40 -11.18
C GLN A 366 -3.27 -6.63 -11.48
N ALA A 367 -3.32 -5.63 -12.37
CA ALA A 367 -2.18 -4.73 -12.59
C ALA A 367 -1.82 -3.95 -11.31
N ALA A 368 -2.83 -3.47 -10.57
CA ALA A 368 -2.62 -2.81 -9.28
C ALA A 368 -2.07 -3.79 -8.22
N ALA A 369 -2.51 -5.04 -8.22
CA ALA A 369 -1.99 -6.08 -7.31
C ALA A 369 -0.51 -6.40 -7.62
N LEU A 370 -0.10 -6.48 -8.90
CA LEU A 370 1.31 -6.62 -9.30
C LEU A 370 2.16 -5.41 -8.87
N TYR A 371 1.61 -4.21 -8.97
CA TYR A 371 2.27 -3.01 -8.47
C TYR A 371 2.50 -3.09 -6.96
N LEU A 372 1.50 -3.51 -6.19
CA LEU A 372 1.61 -3.70 -4.73
C LEU A 372 2.53 -4.88 -4.38
N LEU A 373 2.54 -5.95 -5.16
CA LEU A 373 3.50 -7.04 -5.01
C LEU A 373 4.93 -6.49 -5.11
N ALA A 374 5.26 -5.78 -6.18
CA ALA A 374 6.59 -5.19 -6.37
C ALA A 374 6.92 -4.18 -5.26
N TYR A 375 5.97 -3.37 -4.84
CA TYR A 375 6.06 -2.39 -3.75
C TYR A 375 6.47 -3.05 -2.42
N TYR A 376 5.78 -4.11 -2.00
CA TYR A 376 6.10 -4.79 -0.74
C TYR A 376 7.33 -5.71 -0.84
N LEU A 377 7.63 -6.27 -2.01
CA LEU A 377 8.90 -6.97 -2.25
C LEU A 377 10.08 -6.01 -2.12
N GLY A 378 9.97 -4.79 -2.67
CA GLY A 378 10.96 -3.74 -2.49
C GLY A 378 11.20 -3.40 -1.02
N SER A 379 10.12 -3.19 -0.27
CA SER A 379 10.17 -2.99 1.19
C SER A 379 10.92 -4.09 1.91
N SER A 380 10.60 -5.34 1.60
CA SER A 380 11.15 -6.51 2.27
C SER A 380 12.63 -6.72 1.95
N ILE A 381 12.97 -6.75 0.67
CA ILE A 381 14.32 -7.07 0.19
C ILE A 381 15.29 -5.94 0.52
N ALA A 382 14.95 -4.70 0.14
CA ALA A 382 15.83 -3.57 0.41
C ALA A 382 15.91 -3.23 1.90
N GLY A 383 14.79 -3.37 2.64
CA GLY A 383 14.77 -3.19 4.08
C GLY A 383 15.77 -4.12 4.79
N THR A 384 15.81 -5.40 4.43
CA THR A 384 16.77 -6.36 5.02
C THR A 384 18.20 -6.11 4.52
N ALA A 385 18.39 -5.82 3.23
CA ALA A 385 19.72 -5.52 2.68
C ALA A 385 20.33 -4.28 3.34
N GLY A 386 19.51 -3.23 3.58
CA GLY A 386 19.92 -2.02 4.29
C GLY A 386 20.51 -2.31 5.67
N GLY A 387 19.99 -3.32 6.38
CA GLY A 387 20.52 -3.71 7.70
C GLY A 387 21.93 -4.29 7.65
N LYS A 388 22.24 -5.07 6.62
CA LYS A 388 23.61 -5.57 6.41
C LYS A 388 24.59 -4.42 6.16
N LEU A 389 24.15 -3.44 5.36
CA LEU A 389 24.97 -2.27 5.05
C LEU A 389 25.07 -1.32 6.25
N TYR A 390 24.00 -1.17 7.04
CA TYR A 390 24.04 -0.41 8.29
C TYR A 390 25.03 -1.03 9.29
N ALA A 391 25.01 -2.36 9.45
CA ALA A 391 25.94 -3.05 10.35
C ALA A 391 27.41 -2.88 9.93
N ARG A 392 27.70 -2.77 8.61
CA ARG A 392 29.06 -2.67 8.10
C ARG A 392 29.58 -1.24 7.98
N TRP A 393 28.75 -0.30 7.54
CA TRP A 393 29.14 1.06 7.18
C TRP A 393 28.28 2.14 7.86
N GLY A 394 27.44 1.78 8.83
CA GLY A 394 26.53 2.71 9.49
C GLY A 394 25.53 3.37 8.53
N TRP A 395 25.12 4.58 8.86
CA TRP A 395 24.17 5.35 8.08
C TRP A 395 24.61 5.63 6.62
N PRO A 396 25.87 5.98 6.34
CA PRO A 396 26.34 6.13 4.96
C PRO A 396 26.10 4.90 4.08
N GLY A 397 26.20 3.69 4.63
CA GLY A 397 25.91 2.45 3.90
C GLY A 397 24.44 2.33 3.49
N VAL A 398 23.53 2.74 4.37
CA VAL A 398 22.10 2.80 4.07
C VAL A 398 21.80 3.79 2.96
N VAL A 399 22.37 5.01 3.09
CA VAL A 399 22.18 6.07 2.10
C VAL A 399 22.76 5.67 0.74
N ALA A 400 23.91 5.01 0.70
CA ALA A 400 24.52 4.54 -0.54
C ALA A 400 23.60 3.53 -1.28
N LEU A 401 23.04 2.54 -0.57
CA LEU A 401 22.08 1.60 -1.14
C LEU A 401 20.86 2.34 -1.72
N VAL A 402 20.25 3.21 -0.91
CA VAL A 402 19.03 3.90 -1.32
C VAL A 402 19.30 4.86 -2.48
N THR A 403 20.44 5.55 -2.49
CA THR A 403 20.86 6.41 -3.61
C THR A 403 21.04 5.60 -4.90
N ALA A 404 21.67 4.43 -4.84
CA ALA A 404 21.79 3.53 -6.00
C ALA A 404 20.41 3.09 -6.53
N MET A 405 19.48 2.71 -5.63
CA MET A 405 18.12 2.37 -6.00
C MET A 405 17.40 3.57 -6.64
N LEU A 406 17.54 4.77 -6.08
CA LEU A 406 16.89 5.97 -6.60
C LEU A 406 17.52 6.45 -7.91
N ALA A 407 18.80 6.21 -8.15
CA ALA A 407 19.43 6.43 -9.46
C ALA A 407 18.77 5.54 -10.53
N CYS A 408 18.57 4.26 -10.24
CA CYS A 408 17.81 3.36 -11.12
C CYS A 408 16.35 3.84 -11.31
N ALA A 409 15.72 4.36 -10.25
CA ALA A 409 14.37 4.90 -10.34
C ALA A 409 14.31 6.17 -11.21
N LEU A 410 15.29 7.07 -11.11
CA LEU A 410 15.41 8.27 -11.95
C LEU A 410 15.57 7.89 -13.43
N LEU A 411 16.44 6.91 -13.74
CA LEU A 411 16.62 6.41 -15.09
C LEU A 411 15.32 5.80 -15.65
N THR A 412 14.62 5.02 -14.83
CA THR A 412 13.32 4.42 -15.17
C THR A 412 12.25 5.49 -15.40
N ALA A 413 12.19 6.51 -14.54
CA ALA A 413 11.26 7.63 -14.69
C ALA A 413 11.56 8.46 -15.95
N ALA A 414 12.83 8.72 -16.25
CA ALA A 414 13.26 9.40 -17.48
C ALA A 414 12.91 8.60 -18.73
N TRP A 415 13.07 7.27 -18.69
CA TRP A 415 12.67 6.39 -19.80
C TRP A 415 11.15 6.40 -19.98
N LEU A 416 10.35 6.33 -18.91
CA LEU A 416 8.90 6.45 -18.96
C LEU A 416 8.46 7.81 -19.50
N TRP A 417 9.12 8.88 -19.12
CA TRP A 417 8.82 10.24 -19.61
C TRP A 417 9.02 10.35 -21.12
N ARG A 418 10.15 9.85 -21.65
CA ARG A 418 10.44 9.89 -23.09
C ARG A 418 9.43 9.10 -23.94
N ARG A 419 8.77 8.08 -23.36
CA ARG A 419 7.78 7.23 -24.03
C ARG A 419 6.32 7.60 -23.73
N ALA A 420 6.09 8.56 -22.84
CA ALA A 420 4.74 9.06 -22.59
C ALA A 420 4.27 9.90 -23.76
N PRO A 421 3.02 9.75 -24.25
CA PRO A 421 2.44 10.71 -25.18
C PRO A 421 2.47 12.09 -24.56
N LEU A 422 2.79 13.12 -25.35
CA LEU A 422 2.71 14.51 -24.90
C LEU A 422 1.26 14.81 -24.45
N PRO A 423 1.06 15.58 -23.38
CA PRO A 423 -0.28 16.00 -22.98
C PRO A 423 -0.96 16.74 -24.14
N PRO A 424 -2.28 16.55 -24.37
CA PRO A 424 -3.01 17.28 -25.38
C PRO A 424 -2.78 18.78 -25.20
N GLY A 425 -2.22 19.47 -26.19
CA GLY A 425 -1.92 20.90 -26.16
C GLY A 425 -0.47 21.31 -25.92
N ALA A 426 0.46 20.39 -25.73
CA ALA A 426 1.89 20.70 -25.57
C ALA A 426 2.70 20.71 -26.88
N ALA A 427 2.04 20.46 -28.03
CA ALA A 427 2.60 20.65 -29.36
C ALA A 427 2.27 22.06 -29.83
N ARG A 428 3.02 23.06 -29.37
CA ARG A 428 3.19 24.37 -30.00
C ARG A 428 4.58 24.88 -29.71
#